data_146d10e359364487839e02aa71e079e1
#
_entry.id   146d10e359364487839e02aa71e079e1
#
_cell.length_a   1.000
_cell.length_b   1.000
_cell.length_c   1.000
_cell.angle_alpha   90.00
_cell.angle_beta   90.00
_cell.angle_gamma   90.00
#
_symmetry.space_group_name_H-M   'P 1'
#
loop_
_entity.id
_entity.type
_entity.pdbx_description
1 polymer ?
#
loop_
_entity_poly.entity_id
_entity_poly.type
_entity_poly.pdbx_seq_one_letter_code
_entity_poly.pdbx_strand_id
1 'polypeptide(L)'
;PQIDKMVEQIARFEYIVTDSELEALVLENNLIKEYSPKYNTMLKDDKTYPYIKVTMGEEFPRILFSREMKKDRSKYFGPYTSAAAVKDTIDLMNKLYQLKTCNRKLPRDTGLERPCLNYHIKQCTAPCQGYISKEEYRKRVEQALDFLNGNYRPMLKELEEKMTMASENMEFEEAARYRDLFNSVKSVAQKQKITDSAGEDK
;
A
#
# COMPACT_ATOMS: atom_id res chain seq x y z
N PRO A 1 6.67 20.39 38.83
CA PRO A 1 7.47 19.26 38.31
C PRO A 1 7.99 19.49 36.90
N GLN A 2 7.90 18.54 35.97
CA GLN A 2 8.54 18.61 34.66
C GLN A 2 7.81 19.56 33.69
N ILE A 3 6.50 19.66 33.80
CA ILE A 3 5.64 20.51 32.97
C ILE A 3 5.93 22.00 33.27
N ASP A 4 6.07 22.39 34.52
CA ASP A 4 6.30 23.78 34.91
C ASP A 4 7.62 24.29 34.32
N LYS A 5 8.68 23.47 34.38
CA LYS A 5 9.98 23.79 33.77
C LYS A 5 9.91 23.90 32.25
N MET A 6 9.01 23.17 31.60
CA MET A 6 8.80 23.27 30.16
C MET A 6 8.10 24.60 29.82
N VAL A 7 7.06 24.96 30.57
CA VAL A 7 6.27 26.19 30.35
C VAL A 7 7.15 27.43 30.52
N GLU A 8 8.02 27.46 31.53
CA GLU A 8 8.98 28.56 31.76
C GLU A 8 9.99 28.78 30.60
N GLN A 9 10.21 27.78 29.78
CA GLN A 9 11.17 27.84 28.67
C GLN A 9 10.51 28.14 27.30
N ILE A 10 9.18 28.28 27.24
CA ILE A 10 8.50 28.60 25.99
C ILE A 10 8.76 30.07 25.64
N ALA A 11 9.45 30.31 24.52
CA ALA A 11 9.69 31.64 23.98
C ALA A 11 8.59 32.03 22.97
N ARG A 12 8.16 31.09 22.14
CA ARG A 12 7.11 31.28 21.13
C ARG A 12 6.48 29.93 20.78
N PHE A 13 5.34 29.98 20.11
CA PHE A 13 4.70 28.82 19.50
C PHE A 13 4.40 29.09 18.03
N GLU A 14 4.43 28.05 17.24
CA GLU A 14 4.04 28.04 15.83
C GLU A 14 2.99 26.93 15.62
N TYR A 15 2.10 27.11 14.67
CA TYR A 15 1.14 26.09 14.31
C TYR A 15 1.15 25.86 12.79
N ILE A 16 0.90 24.62 12.39
CA ILE A 16 0.79 24.21 11.00
C ILE A 16 -0.60 23.59 10.84
N VAL A 17 -1.39 24.16 9.93
CA VAL A 17 -2.72 23.61 9.61
C VAL A 17 -2.53 22.45 8.65
N THR A 18 -3.20 21.33 8.92
CA THR A 18 -3.20 20.11 8.10
C THR A 18 -4.61 19.81 7.63
N ASP A 19 -4.76 19.08 6.52
CA ASP A 19 -6.06 18.78 5.93
C ASP A 19 -6.78 17.63 6.67
N SER A 20 -6.07 16.86 7.51
CA SER A 20 -6.65 15.76 8.28
C SER A 20 -5.91 15.52 9.60
N GLU A 21 -6.61 14.90 10.57
CA GLU A 21 -6.02 14.47 11.85
C GLU A 21 -4.83 13.51 11.62
N LEU A 22 -4.92 12.63 10.63
CA LEU A 22 -3.86 11.70 10.29
C LEU A 22 -2.59 12.41 9.80
N GLU A 23 -2.74 13.46 8.98
CA GLU A 23 -1.60 14.30 8.57
C GLU A 23 -0.98 15.04 9.75
N ALA A 24 -1.79 15.55 10.66
CA ALA A 24 -1.31 16.18 11.88
C ALA A 24 -0.45 15.23 12.72
N LEU A 25 -0.90 14.00 12.93
CA LEU A 25 -0.17 12.97 13.68
C LEU A 25 1.15 12.56 12.99
N VAL A 26 1.17 12.52 11.67
CA VAL A 26 2.39 12.23 10.89
C VAL A 26 3.37 13.37 10.95
N LEU A 27 2.88 14.60 10.79
CA LEU A 27 3.70 15.80 10.90
C LEU A 27 4.30 15.91 12.31
N GLU A 28 3.52 15.69 13.37
CA GLU A 28 3.99 15.62 14.75
C GLU A 28 5.11 14.61 14.92
N ASN A 29 4.91 13.36 14.45
CA ASN A 29 5.92 12.32 14.54
C ASN A 29 7.22 12.69 13.79
N ASN A 30 7.11 13.30 12.61
CA ASN A 30 8.25 13.75 11.82
C ASN A 30 9.02 14.88 12.54
N LEU A 31 8.31 15.88 13.08
CA LEU A 31 8.90 16.99 13.82
C LEU A 31 9.58 16.51 15.11
N ILE A 32 8.97 15.56 15.83
CA ILE A 32 9.59 14.96 17.04
C ILE A 32 10.89 14.25 16.69
N LYS A 33 10.96 13.56 15.54
CA LYS A 33 12.18 12.87 15.08
C LYS A 33 13.25 13.84 14.60
N GLU A 34 12.84 14.89 13.89
CA GLU A 34 13.75 15.90 13.35
C GLU A 34 14.38 16.73 14.48
N TYR A 35 13.56 17.23 15.40
CA TYR A 35 14.00 18.13 16.46
C TYR A 35 14.39 17.43 17.77
N SER A 36 14.00 16.15 17.94
CA SER A 36 14.28 15.36 19.17
C SER A 36 14.01 16.15 20.46
N PRO A 37 12.81 16.76 20.65
CA PRO A 37 12.53 17.71 21.71
C PRO A 37 12.72 17.08 23.09
N LYS A 38 13.38 17.85 24.01
CA LYS A 38 13.77 17.38 25.33
C LYS A 38 12.61 16.92 26.20
N TYR A 39 11.48 17.59 26.13
CA TYR A 39 10.32 17.37 26.98
C TYR A 39 9.27 16.42 26.40
N ASN A 40 9.37 16.06 25.14
CA ASN A 40 8.52 15.04 24.55
C ASN A 40 9.06 13.65 24.86
N THR A 41 8.40 12.93 25.78
CA THR A 41 8.78 11.57 26.21
C THR A 41 8.06 10.48 25.42
N MET A 42 6.92 10.81 24.81
CA MET A 42 6.16 9.90 23.94
C MET A 42 6.61 10.08 22.48
N LEU A 43 6.49 9.07 21.67
CA LEU A 43 6.87 9.05 20.25
C LEU A 43 8.39 9.16 19.95
N LYS A 44 9.25 9.14 20.97
CA LYS A 44 10.69 8.91 20.74
C LYS A 44 11.02 7.49 20.32
N ASP A 45 10.12 6.54 20.62
CA ASP A 45 10.19 5.17 20.12
C ASP A 45 9.86 5.12 18.62
N ASP A 46 10.49 4.20 17.92
CA ASP A 46 10.58 4.02 16.46
C ASP A 46 9.25 3.66 15.76
N LYS A 47 8.09 4.07 16.32
CA LYS A 47 6.77 3.84 15.73
C LYS A 47 6.53 4.80 14.57
N THR A 48 7.17 4.50 13.45
CA THR A 48 6.85 5.13 12.17
C THR A 48 5.57 4.54 11.60
N TYR A 49 4.68 5.43 11.14
CA TYR A 49 3.50 4.99 10.40
C TYR A 49 3.89 4.23 9.14
N PRO A 50 3.20 3.13 8.82
CA PRO A 50 3.47 2.37 7.61
C PRO A 50 2.89 3.03 6.36
N TYR A 51 3.58 2.82 5.24
CA TYR A 51 3.19 3.25 3.90
C TYR A 51 3.17 2.06 2.94
N ILE A 52 2.34 2.15 1.91
CA ILE A 52 2.44 1.31 0.73
C ILE A 52 3.33 2.05 -0.28
N LYS A 53 4.45 1.44 -0.65
CA LYS A 53 5.41 1.97 -1.62
C LYS A 53 5.26 1.26 -2.95
N VAL A 54 5.11 2.01 -4.05
CA VAL A 54 5.13 1.49 -5.41
C VAL A 54 6.40 1.98 -6.11
N THR A 55 7.28 1.06 -6.50
CA THR A 55 8.63 1.35 -7.02
C THR A 55 8.60 1.77 -8.50
N MET A 56 8.04 2.94 -8.80
CA MET A 56 7.84 3.43 -10.19
C MET A 56 9.14 3.59 -10.99
N GLY A 57 10.28 3.72 -10.31
CA GLY A 57 11.61 3.81 -10.92
C GLY A 57 12.13 2.48 -11.46
N GLU A 58 11.55 1.34 -11.09
CA GLU A 58 11.88 0.02 -11.64
C GLU A 58 11.20 -0.19 -13.00
N GLU A 59 11.82 -0.99 -13.86
CA GLU A 59 11.21 -1.36 -15.15
C GLU A 59 9.91 -2.16 -14.95
N PHE A 60 9.91 -3.05 -13.95
CA PHE A 60 8.77 -3.82 -13.46
C PHE A 60 8.49 -3.43 -12.00
N PRO A 61 7.67 -2.39 -11.76
CA PRO A 61 7.39 -1.88 -10.42
C PRO A 61 6.82 -2.93 -9.47
N ARG A 62 7.13 -2.78 -8.18
CA ARG A 62 6.63 -3.64 -7.09
C ARG A 62 5.82 -2.83 -6.10
N ILE A 63 4.92 -3.50 -5.39
CA ILE A 63 4.22 -2.94 -4.25
C ILE A 63 4.87 -3.50 -2.98
N LEU A 64 5.36 -2.60 -2.13
CA LEU A 64 6.16 -2.94 -0.95
C LEU A 64 5.65 -2.21 0.28
N PHE A 65 5.87 -2.83 1.44
CA PHE A 65 5.73 -2.16 2.73
C PHE A 65 6.93 -1.23 2.98
N SER A 66 6.67 -0.02 3.45
CA SER A 66 7.72 0.92 3.89
C SER A 66 7.33 1.64 5.17
N ARG A 67 8.30 1.98 6.00
CA ARG A 67 8.13 2.87 7.14
C ARG A 67 8.78 4.23 6.93
N GLU A 68 9.48 4.40 5.80
CA GLU A 68 10.20 5.61 5.43
C GLU A 68 9.78 6.07 4.05
N MET A 69 9.62 7.37 3.87
CA MET A 69 9.47 7.98 2.55
C MET A 69 10.85 8.43 2.06
N LYS A 70 11.26 7.90 0.89
CA LYS A 70 12.53 8.27 0.24
C LYS A 70 12.28 9.04 -1.05
N LYS A 71 13.18 9.95 -1.40
CA LYS A 71 13.14 10.65 -2.70
C LYS A 71 13.76 9.76 -3.80
N ASP A 72 13.06 8.68 -4.19
CA ASP A 72 13.59 7.61 -5.05
C ASP A 72 12.69 7.28 -6.27
N ARG A 73 11.91 8.22 -6.77
CA ARG A 73 10.94 8.01 -7.86
C ARG A 73 9.84 6.98 -7.54
N SER A 74 9.65 6.58 -6.30
CA SER A 74 8.55 5.73 -5.87
C SER A 74 7.32 6.59 -5.53
N LYS A 75 6.13 5.99 -5.69
CA LYS A 75 4.89 6.56 -5.15
C LYS A 75 4.62 5.94 -3.77
N TYR A 76 4.18 6.77 -2.84
CA TYR A 76 3.85 6.37 -1.49
C TYR A 76 2.39 6.67 -1.21
N PHE A 77 1.70 5.71 -0.59
CA PHE A 77 0.31 5.80 -0.16
C PHE A 77 0.24 5.62 1.35
N GLY A 78 -0.56 6.38 2.00
CA GLY A 78 -0.67 6.48 3.46
C GLY A 78 -0.34 7.88 3.92
N PRO A 79 -0.09 8.09 5.18
CA PRO A 79 0.23 7.08 6.22
C PRO A 79 -0.97 6.25 6.69
N TYR A 80 -0.73 5.03 7.11
CA TYR A 80 -1.74 4.14 7.68
C TYR A 80 -1.50 3.92 9.16
N THR A 81 -2.57 3.69 9.91
CA THR A 81 -2.50 3.45 11.37
C THR A 81 -2.12 2.01 11.71
N SER A 82 -2.38 1.05 10.83
CA SER A 82 -2.16 -0.38 11.07
C SER A 82 -1.19 -1.01 10.08
N ALA A 83 -0.06 -1.52 10.57
CA ALA A 83 0.90 -2.26 9.77
C ALA A 83 0.35 -3.60 9.23
N ALA A 84 -0.55 -4.23 9.98
CA ALA A 84 -1.21 -5.46 9.54
C ALA A 84 -2.13 -5.17 8.35
N ALA A 85 -2.98 -4.14 8.44
CA ALA A 85 -3.87 -3.75 7.35
C ALA A 85 -3.10 -3.39 6.06
N VAL A 86 -1.95 -2.72 6.18
CA VAL A 86 -1.08 -2.42 5.03
C VAL A 86 -0.54 -3.69 4.39
N LYS A 87 -0.06 -4.67 5.18
CA LYS A 87 0.43 -5.95 4.65
C LYS A 87 -0.68 -6.74 3.96
N ASP A 88 -1.86 -6.84 4.58
CA ASP A 88 -3.03 -7.50 3.99
C ASP A 88 -3.43 -6.84 2.66
N THR A 89 -3.39 -5.51 2.60
CA THR A 89 -3.66 -4.77 1.36
C THR A 89 -2.60 -5.06 0.28
N ILE A 90 -1.31 -5.07 0.62
CA ILE A 90 -0.23 -5.40 -0.31
C ILE A 90 -0.39 -6.83 -0.84
N ASP A 91 -0.70 -7.79 0.03
CA ASP A 91 -0.92 -9.18 -0.37
C ASP A 91 -2.13 -9.33 -1.30
N LEU A 92 -3.21 -8.61 -1.00
CA LEU A 92 -4.38 -8.54 -1.87
C LEU A 92 -4.02 -7.96 -3.25
N MET A 93 -3.30 -6.83 -3.29
CA MET A 93 -2.85 -6.19 -4.52
C MET A 93 -1.99 -7.11 -5.37
N ASN A 94 -1.04 -7.82 -4.75
CA ASN A 94 -0.19 -8.76 -5.45
C ASN A 94 -0.98 -9.95 -6.03
N LYS A 95 -2.01 -10.42 -5.35
CA LYS A 95 -2.91 -11.47 -5.84
C LYS A 95 -3.79 -10.98 -7.00
N LEU A 96 -4.36 -9.78 -6.89
CA LEU A 96 -5.25 -9.19 -7.90
C LEU A 96 -4.51 -8.90 -9.21
N TYR A 97 -3.39 -8.20 -9.12
CA TYR A 97 -2.65 -7.71 -10.29
C TYR A 97 -1.48 -8.60 -10.70
N GLN A 98 -1.20 -9.68 -9.94
CA GLN A 98 -0.14 -10.65 -10.20
C GLN A 98 1.24 -10.00 -10.40
N LEU A 99 1.54 -9.01 -9.55
CA LEU A 99 2.78 -8.26 -9.62
C LEU A 99 3.94 -9.06 -9.02
N LYS A 100 5.14 -8.76 -9.47
CA LYS A 100 6.37 -9.38 -8.98
C LYS A 100 6.65 -8.93 -7.53
N THR A 101 6.90 -9.90 -6.65
CA THR A 101 7.27 -9.64 -5.24
C THR A 101 8.77 -9.87 -4.97
N CYS A 102 9.47 -10.57 -5.85
CA CYS A 102 10.88 -10.91 -5.69
C CYS A 102 11.83 -9.72 -5.92
N ASN A 103 13.07 -9.85 -5.43
CA ASN A 103 14.11 -8.83 -5.55
C ASN A 103 14.94 -8.91 -6.84
N ARG A 104 14.56 -9.75 -7.82
CA ARG A 104 15.28 -9.87 -9.10
C ARG A 104 15.33 -8.52 -9.80
N LYS A 105 16.50 -8.14 -10.28
CA LYS A 105 16.73 -6.87 -11.00
C LYS A 105 16.52 -7.11 -12.49
N LEU A 106 15.37 -6.71 -13.01
CA LEU A 106 15.04 -6.84 -14.42
C LEU A 106 15.42 -5.55 -15.17
N PRO A 107 15.91 -5.64 -16.40
CA PRO A 107 15.99 -6.86 -17.26
C PRO A 107 17.23 -7.76 -17.01
N ARG A 108 18.17 -7.34 -16.17
CA ARG A 108 19.46 -8.06 -15.99
C ARG A 108 19.30 -9.54 -15.64
N ASP A 109 18.34 -9.86 -14.79
CA ASP A 109 18.15 -11.22 -14.26
C ASP A 109 17.07 -12.00 -15.06
N THR A 110 16.78 -11.59 -16.31
CA THR A 110 15.77 -12.26 -17.15
C THR A 110 16.32 -13.59 -17.69
N GLY A 111 15.52 -14.66 -17.52
CA GLY A 111 15.85 -15.99 -18.04
C GLY A 111 16.96 -16.76 -17.31
N LEU A 112 17.53 -16.20 -16.23
CA LEU A 112 18.64 -16.85 -15.51
C LEU A 112 18.20 -18.08 -14.70
N GLU A 113 16.96 -18.12 -14.25
CA GLU A 113 16.42 -19.18 -13.40
C GLU A 113 15.02 -19.56 -13.84
N ARG A 114 14.55 -20.73 -13.39
CA ARG A 114 13.17 -21.18 -13.64
C ARG A 114 12.15 -20.24 -13.00
N PRO A 115 10.89 -20.22 -13.49
CA PRO A 115 9.79 -19.50 -12.83
C PRO A 115 9.65 -19.96 -11.37
N CYS A 116 9.44 -19.01 -10.47
CA CYS A 116 9.25 -19.30 -9.05
C CYS A 116 7.81 -19.79 -8.76
N LEU A 117 7.60 -20.28 -7.52
CA LEU A 117 6.29 -20.76 -7.07
C LEU A 117 5.15 -19.77 -7.33
N ASN A 118 5.39 -18.47 -7.13
CA ASN A 118 4.36 -17.45 -7.33
C ASN A 118 3.78 -17.42 -8.76
N TYR A 119 4.57 -17.80 -9.77
CA TYR A 119 4.05 -17.98 -11.12
C TYR A 119 3.09 -19.18 -11.20
N HIS A 120 3.51 -20.31 -10.66
CA HIS A 120 2.72 -21.54 -10.71
C HIS A 120 1.40 -21.46 -9.95
N ILE A 121 1.38 -20.71 -8.83
CA ILE A 121 0.15 -20.44 -8.06
C ILE A 121 -0.62 -19.19 -8.54
N LYS A 122 -0.32 -18.69 -9.75
CA LYS A 122 -0.99 -17.55 -10.39
C LYS A 122 -0.95 -16.25 -9.56
N GLN A 123 0.12 -16.02 -8.80
CA GLN A 123 0.35 -14.78 -8.04
C GLN A 123 1.41 -13.87 -8.64
N CYS A 124 1.99 -14.24 -9.78
CA CYS A 124 2.97 -13.44 -10.51
C CYS A 124 2.90 -13.78 -12.00
N THR A 125 3.00 -12.76 -12.85
CA THR A 125 3.05 -12.91 -14.32
C THR A 125 4.42 -13.35 -14.87
N ALA A 126 5.40 -13.61 -14.00
CA ALA A 126 6.78 -13.99 -14.33
C ALA A 126 7.47 -13.05 -15.35
N PRO A 127 7.55 -11.74 -15.12
CA PRO A 127 8.31 -10.84 -16.00
C PRO A 127 9.79 -11.23 -16.09
N CYS A 128 10.31 -11.96 -15.10
CA CYS A 128 11.66 -12.51 -15.12
C CYS A 128 11.88 -13.63 -16.16
N GLN A 129 10.81 -14.13 -16.80
CA GLN A 129 10.86 -15.08 -17.90
C GLN A 129 10.46 -14.46 -19.24
N GLY A 130 10.09 -13.16 -19.23
CA GLY A 130 9.55 -12.52 -20.42
C GLY A 130 8.12 -12.97 -20.78
N TYR A 131 7.37 -13.58 -19.84
CA TYR A 131 6.01 -14.07 -20.11
C TYR A 131 4.96 -12.97 -20.14
N ILE A 132 5.34 -11.75 -19.80
CA ILE A 132 4.52 -10.55 -19.92
C ILE A 132 5.38 -9.42 -20.49
N SER A 133 4.80 -8.61 -21.39
CA SER A 133 5.45 -7.41 -21.91
C SER A 133 5.53 -6.33 -20.83
N LYS A 134 6.45 -5.39 -21.01
CA LYS A 134 6.60 -4.24 -20.11
C LYS A 134 5.35 -3.37 -20.12
N GLU A 135 4.74 -3.19 -21.28
CA GLU A 135 3.53 -2.39 -21.49
C GLU A 135 2.34 -2.99 -20.76
N GLU A 136 2.11 -4.31 -20.89
CA GLU A 136 1.04 -5.00 -20.19
C GLU A 136 1.25 -5.01 -18.68
N TYR A 137 2.49 -5.20 -18.24
CA TYR A 137 2.82 -5.14 -16.81
C TYR A 137 2.55 -3.75 -16.24
N ARG A 138 2.92 -2.68 -16.96
CA ARG A 138 2.66 -1.30 -16.53
C ARG A 138 1.18 -0.97 -16.47
N LYS A 139 0.35 -1.48 -17.38
CA LYS A 139 -1.12 -1.34 -17.29
C LYS A 139 -1.66 -1.95 -15.98
N ARG A 140 -1.16 -3.12 -15.58
CA ARG A 140 -1.54 -3.73 -14.30
C ARG A 140 -1.11 -2.88 -13.10
N VAL A 141 0.08 -2.26 -13.17
CA VAL A 141 0.55 -1.32 -12.14
C VAL A 141 -0.33 -0.06 -12.08
N GLU A 142 -0.74 0.48 -13.21
CA GLU A 142 -1.67 1.63 -13.29
C GLU A 142 -3.02 1.29 -12.65
N GLN A 143 -3.60 0.15 -12.98
CA GLN A 143 -4.83 -0.34 -12.33
C GLN A 143 -4.65 -0.50 -10.81
N ALA A 144 -3.48 -0.97 -10.37
CA ALA A 144 -3.14 -1.06 -8.97
C ALA A 144 -3.04 0.32 -8.30
N LEU A 145 -2.49 1.32 -8.98
CA LEU A 145 -2.45 2.70 -8.50
C LEU A 145 -3.85 3.30 -8.40
N ASP A 146 -4.72 3.06 -9.38
CA ASP A 146 -6.11 3.52 -9.34
C ASP A 146 -6.87 2.92 -8.15
N PHE A 147 -6.63 1.64 -7.88
CA PHE A 147 -7.17 0.98 -6.69
C PHE A 147 -6.70 1.67 -5.40
N LEU A 148 -5.40 1.94 -5.27
CA LEU A 148 -4.82 2.62 -4.10
C LEU A 148 -5.31 4.07 -3.94
N ASN A 149 -5.75 4.70 -5.02
CA ASN A 149 -6.42 6.00 -5.02
C ASN A 149 -7.93 5.92 -4.68
N GLY A 150 -8.44 4.74 -4.30
CA GLY A 150 -9.83 4.56 -3.89
C GLY A 150 -10.81 4.16 -5.01
N ASN A 151 -10.34 3.97 -6.24
CA ASN A 151 -11.19 3.54 -7.35
C ASN A 151 -11.33 2.00 -7.39
N TYR A 152 -12.17 1.46 -6.51
CA TYR A 152 -12.40 0.00 -6.40
C TYR A 152 -13.45 -0.55 -7.37
N ARG A 153 -14.30 0.30 -7.94
CA ARG A 153 -15.46 -0.12 -8.75
C ARG A 153 -15.08 -0.98 -9.97
N PRO A 154 -14.05 -0.62 -10.78
CA PRO A 154 -13.68 -1.44 -11.94
C PRO A 154 -13.26 -2.85 -11.53
N MET A 155 -12.47 -2.98 -10.45
CA MET A 155 -12.01 -4.27 -9.96
C MET A 155 -13.15 -5.12 -9.41
N LEU A 156 -14.08 -4.53 -8.67
CA LEU A 156 -15.25 -5.24 -8.16
C LEU A 156 -16.10 -5.80 -9.30
N LYS A 157 -16.32 -5.01 -10.35
CA LYS A 157 -17.08 -5.43 -11.53
C LYS A 157 -16.36 -6.58 -12.27
N GLU A 158 -15.04 -6.45 -12.48
CA GLU A 158 -14.25 -7.50 -13.13
C GLU A 158 -14.28 -8.84 -12.36
N LEU A 159 -14.19 -8.78 -11.02
CA LEU A 159 -14.26 -9.98 -10.18
C LEU A 159 -15.63 -10.62 -10.20
N GLU A 160 -16.70 -9.83 -10.22
CA GLU A 160 -18.08 -10.32 -10.32
C GLU A 160 -18.33 -11.01 -11.66
N GLU A 161 -17.88 -10.43 -12.77
CA GLU A 161 -17.97 -11.02 -14.11
C GLU A 161 -17.18 -12.35 -14.18
N LYS A 162 -15.93 -12.38 -13.67
CA LYS A 162 -15.13 -13.61 -13.64
C LYS A 162 -15.73 -14.70 -12.75
N MET A 163 -16.32 -14.33 -11.61
CA MET A 163 -16.99 -15.25 -10.71
C MET A 163 -18.21 -15.89 -11.41
N THR A 164 -19.02 -15.08 -12.11
CA THR A 164 -20.18 -15.56 -12.85
C THR A 164 -19.78 -16.50 -13.97
N MET A 165 -18.81 -16.10 -14.81
CA MET A 165 -18.31 -16.94 -15.90
C MET A 165 -17.75 -18.29 -15.41
N ALA A 166 -16.95 -18.28 -14.32
CA ALA A 166 -16.41 -19.51 -13.74
C ALA A 166 -17.52 -20.41 -13.20
N SER A 167 -18.58 -19.83 -12.61
CA SER A 167 -19.74 -20.58 -12.14
C SER A 167 -20.55 -21.22 -13.30
N GLU A 168 -20.76 -20.49 -14.39
CA GLU A 168 -21.43 -20.98 -15.60
C GLU A 168 -20.65 -22.12 -16.26
N ASN A 169 -19.32 -22.05 -16.22
CA ASN A 169 -18.42 -23.10 -16.74
C ASN A 169 -18.26 -24.28 -15.76
N MET A 170 -18.96 -24.30 -14.61
CA MET A 170 -18.81 -25.30 -13.55
C MET A 170 -17.40 -25.36 -12.91
N GLU A 171 -16.60 -24.30 -13.03
CA GLU A 171 -15.28 -24.14 -12.42
C GLU A 171 -15.42 -23.61 -10.99
N PHE A 172 -16.02 -24.40 -10.11
CA PHE A 172 -16.44 -23.95 -8.78
C PHE A 172 -15.29 -23.50 -7.87
N GLU A 173 -14.10 -24.08 -8.00
CA GLU A 173 -12.91 -23.65 -7.24
C GLU A 173 -12.44 -22.24 -7.66
N GLU A 174 -12.42 -21.95 -8.97
CA GLU A 174 -12.10 -20.63 -9.50
C GLU A 174 -13.18 -19.61 -9.11
N ALA A 175 -14.46 -19.96 -9.19
CA ALA A 175 -15.56 -19.11 -8.76
C ALA A 175 -15.46 -18.77 -7.26
N ALA A 176 -15.13 -19.73 -6.40
CA ALA A 176 -14.88 -19.51 -4.99
C ALA A 176 -13.68 -18.57 -4.75
N ARG A 177 -12.60 -18.73 -5.50
CA ARG A 177 -11.43 -17.86 -5.44
C ARG A 177 -11.78 -16.41 -5.79
N TYR A 178 -12.54 -16.19 -6.87
CA TYR A 178 -12.99 -14.83 -7.26
C TYR A 178 -13.93 -14.21 -6.23
N ARG A 179 -14.83 -15.00 -5.63
CA ARG A 179 -15.70 -14.56 -4.52
C ARG A 179 -14.88 -14.09 -3.33
N ASP A 180 -13.86 -14.83 -2.94
CA ASP A 180 -13.01 -14.50 -1.79
C ASP A 180 -12.18 -13.23 -2.03
N LEU A 181 -11.68 -13.03 -3.26
CA LEU A 181 -11.04 -11.79 -3.69
C LEU A 181 -12.01 -10.62 -3.68
N PHE A 182 -13.22 -10.79 -4.19
CA PHE A 182 -14.27 -9.77 -4.20
C PHE A 182 -14.63 -9.30 -2.77
N ASN A 183 -14.80 -10.25 -1.84
CA ASN A 183 -15.07 -9.94 -0.44
C ASN A 183 -13.89 -9.20 0.22
N SER A 184 -12.66 -9.57 -0.11
CA SER A 184 -11.45 -8.90 0.38
C SER A 184 -11.37 -7.46 -0.12
N VAL A 185 -11.66 -7.20 -1.41
CA VAL A 185 -11.72 -5.85 -1.98
C VAL A 185 -12.80 -5.01 -1.28
N LYS A 186 -14.00 -5.56 -1.07
CA LYS A 186 -15.07 -4.87 -0.33
C LYS A 186 -14.64 -4.49 1.09
N SER A 187 -13.96 -5.39 1.79
CA SER A 187 -13.47 -5.13 3.15
C SER A 187 -12.45 -3.98 3.19
N VAL A 188 -11.52 -3.93 2.23
CA VAL A 188 -10.54 -2.84 2.12
C VAL A 188 -11.23 -1.52 1.79
N ALA A 189 -12.15 -1.52 0.81
CA ALA A 189 -12.92 -0.33 0.43
C ALA A 189 -13.77 0.25 1.58
N GLN A 190 -14.36 -0.60 2.41
CA GLN A 190 -15.12 -0.17 3.58
C GLN A 190 -14.22 0.45 4.66
N LYS A 191 -13.07 -0.15 4.93
CA LYS A 191 -12.11 0.36 5.94
C LYS A 191 -11.54 1.73 5.55
N GLN A 192 -11.25 1.97 4.27
CA GLN A 192 -10.79 3.29 3.82
C GLN A 192 -11.89 4.35 3.88
N LYS A 193 -13.14 4.02 3.53
CA LYS A 193 -14.25 4.95 3.69
C LYS A 193 -14.46 5.42 5.15
N ILE A 194 -14.25 4.54 6.12
CA ILE A 194 -14.39 4.88 7.54
C ILE A 194 -13.25 5.83 7.96
N THR A 195 -12.05 5.66 7.41
CA THR A 195 -10.90 6.55 7.70
C THR A 195 -11.08 7.92 7.05
N ASP A 196 -11.62 7.98 5.83
CA ASP A 196 -11.88 9.24 5.12
C ASP A 196 -13.06 10.02 5.74
N SER A 197 -14.14 9.32 6.15
CA SER A 197 -15.32 9.97 6.78
C SER A 197 -15.05 10.44 8.20
N ALA A 198 -14.12 9.85 8.93
CA ALA A 198 -13.68 10.33 10.24
C ALA A 198 -12.87 11.65 10.15
N GLY A 199 -12.40 12.04 8.96
CA GLY A 199 -11.71 13.29 8.69
C GLY A 199 -12.61 14.44 8.19
N GLU A 200 -13.86 14.16 7.79
CA GLU A 200 -14.80 15.17 7.26
C GLU A 200 -15.79 15.73 8.28
N ASP A 201 -15.87 15.21 9.50
CA ASP A 201 -16.74 15.73 10.56
C ASP A 201 -16.01 16.77 11.42
N LYS A 202 -15.76 17.99 10.85
CA LYS A 202 -15.76 19.27 11.57
C LYS A 202 -15.78 20.45 10.61
#